data_dca3f40069687ab791a0938dcbae8b95
#
_entry.id   dca3f40069687ab791a0938dcbae8b95
#
_cell.length_a   1.000
_cell.length_b   1.000
_cell.length_c   1.000
_cell.angle_alpha   90.00
_cell.angle_beta   90.00
_cell.angle_gamma   90.00
#
_symmetry.space_group_name_H-M   'P 1'
#
loop_
_entity.id
_entity.type
_entity.pdbx_description
1 polymer ?
#
loop_
_entity_poly.entity_id
_entity_poly.type
_entity_poly.pdbx_seq_one_letter_code
_entity_poly.pdbx_strand_id
1 'polypeptide(L)'
;IDSIINSYEETVKGYKDFLINNKEIIYQIYIESNSDNLRSVKAYIMDYERLHEAWLNSNVSSEYETNMFYNFGAMLFGNKMGIYEKKDYGLLFSSSKLLSIFTKWNTTYEFNSCQDWILENVWDKEQFISEISERFIVPSYTADEKFMYYNLWDLQQSDIEEGFETVLNMAYNGNLTRDQLIDLLKKIHYLRTYSVTLPCNVDYTKMKNGFESRKTKILNFEITEPKRRTYTEKSEIDEEAYSLYDNIKNFDSKMYALEA
;
A
#
# COMPACT_ATOMS: atom_id res chain seq x y z
N ILE A 1 30.23 -20.45 -7.00
CA ILE A 1 28.79 -20.26 -6.76
C ILE A 1 28.00 -21.34 -7.49
N ASP A 2 28.19 -21.52 -8.82
CA ASP A 2 27.45 -22.55 -9.59
C ASP A 2 27.57 -23.97 -8.96
N SER A 3 28.76 -24.36 -8.50
CA SER A 3 28.93 -25.63 -7.80
C SER A 3 28.13 -25.73 -6.51
N ILE A 4 27.95 -24.61 -5.78
CA ILE A 4 27.15 -24.56 -4.56
C ILE A 4 25.68 -24.75 -4.91
N ILE A 5 25.17 -24.02 -5.92
CA ILE A 5 23.77 -24.11 -6.35
C ILE A 5 23.47 -25.52 -6.87
N ASN A 6 24.34 -26.08 -7.73
CA ASN A 6 24.15 -27.39 -8.33
C ASN A 6 24.12 -28.53 -7.29
N SER A 7 24.93 -28.42 -6.23
CA SER A 7 24.99 -29.38 -5.14
C SER A 7 23.96 -29.13 -4.03
N TYR A 8 23.15 -28.08 -4.14
CA TYR A 8 22.17 -27.75 -3.11
C TYR A 8 20.99 -28.75 -3.13
N GLU A 9 20.69 -29.30 -1.97
CA GLU A 9 19.54 -30.16 -1.74
C GLU A 9 18.42 -29.32 -1.13
N GLU A 10 17.43 -28.95 -1.97
CA GLU A 10 16.30 -28.14 -1.55
C GLU A 10 15.37 -28.91 -0.60
N THR A 11 14.85 -28.22 0.40
CA THR A 11 13.77 -28.71 1.26
C THR A 11 12.42 -28.17 0.83
N VAL A 12 12.42 -27.02 0.16
CA VAL A 12 11.25 -26.36 -0.42
C VAL A 12 11.26 -26.60 -1.93
N LYS A 13 10.22 -27.27 -2.43
CA LYS A 13 10.10 -27.63 -3.85
C LYS A 13 10.15 -26.39 -4.74
N GLY A 14 11.04 -26.40 -5.72
CA GLY A 14 11.21 -25.33 -6.71
C GLY A 14 12.21 -24.25 -6.28
N TYR A 15 12.73 -24.30 -5.06
CA TYR A 15 13.73 -23.33 -4.60
C TYR A 15 15.03 -23.41 -5.41
N LYS A 16 15.45 -24.59 -5.82
CA LYS A 16 16.64 -24.73 -6.67
C LYS A 16 16.48 -24.06 -8.03
N ASP A 17 15.30 -24.17 -8.64
CA ASP A 17 14.99 -23.45 -9.88
C ASP A 17 15.00 -21.94 -9.67
N PHE A 18 14.47 -21.46 -8.53
CA PHE A 18 14.55 -20.06 -8.14
C PHE A 18 16.01 -19.59 -8.04
N LEU A 19 16.90 -20.37 -7.40
CA LEU A 19 18.33 -20.05 -7.30
C LEU A 19 19.02 -20.01 -8.65
N ILE A 20 18.72 -20.95 -9.54
CA ILE A 20 19.28 -20.99 -10.90
C ILE A 20 18.85 -19.73 -11.68
N ASN A 21 17.59 -19.35 -11.60
CA ASN A 21 17.06 -18.16 -12.28
C ASN A 21 17.61 -16.85 -11.71
N ASN A 22 18.00 -16.81 -10.44
CA ASN A 22 18.50 -15.64 -9.74
C ASN A 22 19.99 -15.71 -9.41
N LYS A 23 20.75 -16.58 -10.04
CA LYS A 23 22.18 -16.79 -9.73
C LYS A 23 23.05 -15.51 -9.89
N GLU A 24 22.70 -14.65 -10.84
CA GLU A 24 23.42 -13.40 -11.07
C GLU A 24 23.30 -12.45 -9.86
N ILE A 25 22.20 -12.53 -9.11
CA ILE A 25 22.03 -11.78 -7.86
C ILE A 25 23.04 -12.27 -6.82
N ILE A 26 23.21 -13.58 -6.69
CA ILE A 26 24.16 -14.17 -5.75
C ILE A 26 25.59 -13.73 -6.09
N TYR A 27 25.94 -13.74 -7.39
CA TYR A 27 27.24 -13.24 -7.87
C TYR A 27 27.41 -11.76 -7.56
N GLN A 28 26.38 -10.95 -7.83
CA GLN A 28 26.42 -9.50 -7.61
C GLN A 28 26.68 -9.19 -6.13
N ILE A 29 25.90 -9.77 -5.21
CA ILE A 29 26.08 -9.57 -3.76
C ILE A 29 27.45 -10.01 -3.29
N TYR A 30 27.93 -11.17 -3.78
CA TYR A 30 29.24 -11.69 -3.44
C TYR A 30 30.37 -10.73 -3.86
N ILE A 31 30.27 -10.20 -5.07
CA ILE A 31 31.26 -9.22 -5.59
C ILE A 31 31.16 -7.90 -4.84
N GLU A 32 29.97 -7.35 -4.67
CA GLU A 32 29.75 -6.07 -3.98
C GLU A 32 30.19 -6.10 -2.51
N SER A 33 30.01 -7.23 -1.84
CA SER A 33 30.47 -7.43 -0.46
C SER A 33 31.99 -7.54 -0.35
N ASN A 34 32.72 -7.63 -1.45
CA ASN A 34 34.15 -7.90 -1.46
C ASN A 34 34.54 -9.09 -0.55
N SER A 35 33.67 -10.08 -0.49
CA SER A 35 33.85 -11.26 0.37
C SER A 35 34.52 -12.38 -0.42
N ASP A 36 35.57 -13.00 0.14
CA ASP A 36 36.21 -14.23 -0.37
C ASP A 36 35.65 -15.50 0.30
N ASN A 37 34.66 -15.34 1.19
CA ASN A 37 34.14 -16.44 1.97
C ASN A 37 32.87 -17.08 1.34
N LEU A 38 33.06 -18.17 0.61
CA LEU A 38 31.97 -18.96 0.03
C LEU A 38 31.02 -19.60 1.07
N ARG A 39 31.42 -19.68 2.36
CA ARG A 39 30.52 -20.10 3.44
C ARG A 39 29.40 -19.11 3.64
N SER A 40 29.67 -17.81 3.40
CA SER A 40 28.64 -16.76 3.46
C SER A 40 27.59 -16.95 2.36
N VAL A 41 28.02 -17.38 1.15
CA VAL A 41 27.09 -17.70 0.05
C VAL A 41 26.21 -18.91 0.41
N LYS A 42 26.80 -19.95 1.02
CA LYS A 42 26.01 -21.10 1.47
C LYS A 42 24.98 -20.72 2.53
N ALA A 43 25.38 -19.94 3.53
CA ALA A 43 24.48 -19.45 4.56
C ALA A 43 23.35 -18.62 3.94
N TYR A 44 23.66 -17.72 3.02
CA TYR A 44 22.66 -16.91 2.31
C TYR A 44 21.62 -17.78 1.60
N ILE A 45 22.07 -18.77 0.84
CA ILE A 45 21.18 -19.69 0.13
C ILE A 45 20.29 -20.48 1.12
N MET A 46 20.88 -21.02 2.19
CA MET A 46 20.16 -21.83 3.18
C MET A 46 19.14 -21.00 3.97
N ASP A 47 19.54 -19.79 4.37
CA ASP A 47 18.66 -18.93 5.18
C ASP A 47 17.49 -18.40 4.34
N TYR A 48 17.75 -18.05 3.05
CA TYR A 48 16.69 -17.56 2.19
C TYR A 48 15.65 -18.61 1.81
N GLU A 49 15.96 -19.90 1.83
CA GLU A 49 14.98 -20.95 1.57
C GLU A 49 13.74 -20.84 2.48
N ARG A 50 13.94 -20.42 3.74
CA ARG A 50 12.85 -20.18 4.70
C ARG A 50 11.97 -19.00 4.30
N LEU A 51 12.59 -17.93 3.80
CA LEU A 51 11.87 -16.77 3.31
C LEU A 51 11.11 -17.12 2.03
N HIS A 52 11.73 -17.88 1.13
CA HIS A 52 11.08 -18.40 -0.08
C HIS A 52 9.84 -19.24 0.24
N GLU A 53 9.95 -20.17 1.21
CA GLU A 53 8.80 -20.93 1.67
C GLU A 53 7.67 -20.04 2.21
N ALA A 54 8.02 -19.02 3.01
CA ALA A 54 7.04 -18.08 3.52
C ALA A 54 6.43 -17.22 2.40
N TRP A 55 7.24 -16.82 1.40
CA TRP A 55 6.76 -16.12 0.22
C TRP A 55 5.74 -16.92 -0.58
N LEU A 56 6.02 -18.19 -0.85
CA LEU A 56 5.09 -19.11 -1.54
C LEU A 56 3.76 -19.29 -0.80
N ASN A 57 3.75 -19.12 0.52
CA ASN A 57 2.55 -19.21 1.35
C ASN A 57 1.82 -17.86 1.50
N SER A 58 2.38 -16.77 0.96
CA SER A 58 1.74 -15.47 0.89
C SER A 58 0.98 -15.31 -0.44
N ASN A 59 0.13 -14.30 -0.54
CA ASN A 59 -0.53 -13.92 -1.79
C ASN A 59 0.24 -12.82 -2.54
N VAL A 60 1.51 -12.59 -2.18
CA VAL A 60 2.35 -11.55 -2.79
C VAL A 60 2.89 -12.03 -4.12
N SER A 61 2.89 -11.15 -5.13
CA SER A 61 3.44 -11.48 -6.45
C SER A 61 4.92 -11.85 -6.37
N SER A 62 5.32 -12.89 -7.12
CA SER A 62 6.70 -13.36 -7.21
C SER A 62 7.66 -12.34 -7.85
N GLU A 63 7.14 -11.31 -8.53
CA GLU A 63 7.97 -10.25 -9.12
C GLU A 63 8.75 -9.44 -8.07
N TYR A 64 8.19 -9.31 -6.85
CA TYR A 64 8.85 -8.63 -5.74
C TYR A 64 9.90 -9.50 -5.05
N GLU A 65 9.80 -10.81 -5.17
CA GLU A 65 10.67 -11.75 -4.47
C GLU A 65 12.13 -11.66 -4.91
N THR A 66 12.39 -11.42 -6.19
CA THR A 66 13.74 -11.22 -6.74
C THR A 66 14.47 -10.04 -6.05
N ASN A 67 13.75 -8.94 -5.82
CA ASN A 67 14.28 -7.79 -5.09
C ASN A 67 14.47 -8.10 -3.59
N MET A 68 13.54 -8.85 -3.00
CA MET A 68 13.69 -9.31 -1.62
C MET A 68 14.92 -10.21 -1.46
N PHE A 69 15.16 -11.12 -2.40
CA PHE A 69 16.33 -11.98 -2.42
C PHE A 69 17.62 -11.16 -2.38
N TYR A 70 17.76 -10.16 -3.25
CA TYR A 70 18.92 -9.27 -3.22
C TYR A 70 19.05 -8.54 -1.87
N ASN A 71 17.97 -7.94 -1.36
CA ASN A 71 18.03 -7.15 -0.13
C ASN A 71 18.36 -8.00 1.10
N PHE A 72 17.82 -9.21 1.20
CA PHE A 72 18.18 -10.15 2.28
C PHE A 72 19.66 -10.51 2.23
N GLY A 73 20.21 -10.77 1.04
CA GLY A 73 21.64 -11.01 0.87
C GLY A 73 22.49 -9.80 1.29
N ALA A 74 22.09 -8.59 0.90
CA ALA A 74 22.77 -7.36 1.30
C ALA A 74 22.79 -7.17 2.83
N MET A 75 21.66 -7.43 3.51
CA MET A 75 21.59 -7.41 4.98
C MET A 75 22.50 -8.46 5.62
N LEU A 76 22.45 -9.70 5.13
CA LEU A 76 23.25 -10.81 5.68
C LEU A 76 24.75 -10.57 5.50
N PHE A 77 25.18 -10.16 4.32
CA PHE A 77 26.59 -9.85 4.07
C PHE A 77 27.02 -8.58 4.80
N GLY A 78 26.15 -7.57 4.86
CA GLY A 78 26.36 -6.34 5.63
C GLY A 78 26.56 -6.63 7.13
N ASN A 79 25.79 -7.53 7.71
CA ASN A 79 25.98 -7.97 9.09
C ASN A 79 27.36 -8.67 9.27
N LYS A 80 27.74 -9.55 8.37
CA LYS A 80 29.06 -10.21 8.41
C LYS A 80 30.24 -9.24 8.25
N MET A 81 30.01 -8.12 7.59
CA MET A 81 30.98 -7.03 7.44
C MET A 81 30.97 -6.05 8.64
N GLY A 82 30.08 -6.21 9.62
CA GLY A 82 29.92 -5.30 10.76
C GLY A 82 29.37 -3.92 10.37
N ILE A 83 28.64 -3.83 9.24
CA ILE A 83 28.01 -2.57 8.78
C ILE A 83 26.50 -2.57 8.95
N TYR A 84 25.88 -3.74 9.11
CA TYR A 84 24.47 -3.92 9.43
C TYR A 84 24.34 -4.49 10.83
N GLU A 85 24.01 -3.62 11.77
CA GLU A 85 23.97 -3.91 13.20
C GLU A 85 22.71 -3.31 13.83
N LYS A 86 22.18 -3.95 14.86
CA LYS A 86 21.12 -3.37 15.69
C LYS A 86 21.70 -2.24 16.53
N LYS A 87 21.16 -1.04 16.39
CA LYS A 87 21.53 0.12 17.21
C LYS A 87 20.36 0.59 18.06
N ASP A 88 20.65 1.02 19.29
CA ASP A 88 19.66 1.47 20.28
C ASP A 88 18.80 2.67 19.83
N TYR A 89 19.12 3.32 18.72
CA TYR A 89 18.48 4.54 18.21
C TYR A 89 18.02 4.46 16.74
N GLY A 90 17.50 3.32 16.31
CA GLY A 90 16.83 3.19 15.00
C GLY A 90 17.76 2.95 13.81
N LEU A 91 17.21 2.28 12.83
CA LEU A 91 17.85 1.66 11.66
C LEU A 91 18.43 2.63 10.61
N LEU A 92 18.17 3.93 10.71
CA LEU A 92 18.52 4.92 9.68
C LEU A 92 20.02 4.98 9.31
N PHE A 93 20.92 4.58 10.21
CA PHE A 93 22.37 4.63 9.94
C PHE A 93 22.92 3.36 9.24
N SER A 94 22.28 2.22 9.42
CA SER A 94 22.70 0.97 8.74
C SER A 94 22.35 1.00 7.28
N SER A 95 21.16 1.49 6.92
CA SER A 95 20.68 1.57 5.55
C SER A 95 21.55 2.45 4.64
N SER A 96 22.09 3.57 5.15
CA SER A 96 22.97 4.43 4.36
C SER A 96 24.32 3.79 4.02
N LYS A 97 24.86 2.95 4.93
CA LYS A 97 26.10 2.19 4.67
C LYS A 97 25.86 1.06 3.67
N LEU A 98 24.73 0.33 3.80
CA LEU A 98 24.37 -0.69 2.82
C LEU A 98 24.22 -0.08 1.43
N LEU A 99 23.56 1.07 1.32
CA LEU A 99 23.37 1.78 0.05
C LEU A 99 24.70 2.16 -0.62
N SER A 100 25.75 2.42 0.15
CA SER A 100 27.08 2.75 -0.38
C SER A 100 27.84 1.56 -0.97
N ILE A 101 27.44 0.33 -0.65
CA ILE A 101 28.12 -0.91 -1.03
C ILE A 101 27.25 -1.73 -1.99
N PHE A 102 25.97 -1.87 -1.68
CA PHE A 102 25.03 -2.70 -2.44
C PHE A 102 24.18 -1.81 -3.35
N THR A 103 24.46 -1.84 -4.64
CA THR A 103 23.94 -0.89 -5.64
C THR A 103 22.43 -0.96 -5.84
N LYS A 104 21.79 -2.10 -5.52
CA LYS A 104 20.33 -2.30 -5.62
C LYS A 104 19.64 -2.34 -4.26
N TRP A 105 20.35 -1.94 -3.18
CA TRP A 105 19.73 -1.87 -1.87
C TRP A 105 18.51 -0.95 -1.87
N ASN A 106 17.41 -1.44 -1.29
CA ASN A 106 16.16 -0.69 -1.21
C ASN A 106 15.47 -0.94 0.13
N THR A 107 15.29 0.11 0.91
CA THR A 107 14.65 0.08 2.23
C THR A 107 13.20 -0.44 2.20
N THR A 108 12.54 -0.45 1.04
CA THR A 108 11.22 -1.05 0.87
C THR A 108 11.20 -2.54 1.26
N TYR A 109 12.35 -3.22 1.13
CA TYR A 109 12.51 -4.65 1.43
C TYR A 109 13.23 -4.89 2.76
N GLU A 110 13.31 -3.89 3.62
CA GLU A 110 13.85 -4.02 4.97
C GLU A 110 12.70 -4.34 5.94
N PHE A 111 12.58 -5.60 6.34
CA PHE A 111 11.55 -6.12 7.24
C PHE A 111 12.12 -6.46 8.61
N ASN A 112 11.35 -6.22 9.67
CA ASN A 112 11.79 -6.50 11.04
C ASN A 112 12.05 -8.00 11.25
N SER A 113 11.21 -8.88 10.69
CA SER A 113 11.39 -10.33 10.75
C SER A 113 12.73 -10.79 10.14
N CYS A 114 13.17 -10.14 9.04
CA CYS A 114 14.48 -10.42 8.45
C CYS A 114 15.63 -9.88 9.31
N GLN A 115 15.44 -8.73 9.95
CA GLN A 115 16.42 -8.18 10.89
C GLN A 115 16.59 -9.07 12.11
N ASP A 116 15.50 -9.49 12.73
CA ASP A 116 15.49 -10.36 13.89
C ASP A 116 16.14 -11.72 13.55
N TRP A 117 15.89 -12.25 12.33
CA TRP A 117 16.58 -13.45 11.86
C TRP A 117 18.09 -13.25 11.72
N ILE A 118 18.53 -12.18 11.04
CA ILE A 118 19.96 -11.95 10.74
C ILE A 118 20.75 -11.54 11.98
N LEU A 119 20.17 -10.72 12.85
CA LEU A 119 20.87 -10.13 14.00
C LEU A 119 20.71 -10.95 15.28
N GLU A 120 19.57 -11.63 15.47
CA GLU A 120 19.22 -12.32 16.70
C GLU A 120 19.01 -13.83 16.51
N ASN A 121 19.02 -14.30 15.27
CA ASN A 121 18.72 -15.68 14.89
C ASN A 121 17.30 -16.12 15.33
N VAL A 122 16.36 -15.16 15.32
CA VAL A 122 14.95 -15.39 15.63
C VAL A 122 14.14 -15.30 14.32
N TRP A 123 13.55 -16.43 13.91
CA TRP A 123 12.73 -16.49 12.72
C TRP A 123 11.25 -16.60 13.09
N ASP A 124 10.46 -15.62 12.64
CA ASP A 124 8.99 -15.61 12.73
C ASP A 124 8.39 -15.56 11.33
N LYS A 125 7.88 -16.72 10.86
CA LYS A 125 7.28 -16.88 9.53
C LYS A 125 6.01 -16.06 9.37
N GLU A 126 5.17 -16.04 10.41
CA GLU A 126 3.87 -15.35 10.35
C GLU A 126 4.07 -13.83 10.33
N GLN A 127 5.01 -13.32 11.11
CA GLN A 127 5.39 -11.92 11.06
C GLN A 127 5.90 -11.54 9.68
N PHE A 128 6.78 -12.32 9.07
CA PHE A 128 7.29 -12.06 7.73
C PHE A 128 6.16 -12.02 6.68
N ILE A 129 5.24 -12.99 6.70
CA ILE A 129 4.09 -13.04 5.79
C ILE A 129 3.21 -11.80 5.97
N SER A 130 2.95 -11.36 7.21
CA SER A 130 2.19 -10.13 7.50
C SER A 130 2.89 -8.90 6.92
N GLU A 131 4.19 -8.74 7.19
CA GLU A 131 4.97 -7.57 6.73
C GLU A 131 5.02 -7.46 5.20
N ILE A 132 5.26 -8.56 4.48
CA ILE A 132 5.26 -8.54 3.00
C ILE A 132 3.85 -8.33 2.43
N SER A 133 2.83 -8.88 3.07
CA SER A 133 1.44 -8.71 2.65
C SER A 133 1.01 -7.25 2.80
N GLU A 134 1.27 -6.63 3.94
CA GLU A 134 0.99 -5.21 4.18
C GLU A 134 1.73 -4.29 3.19
N ARG A 135 2.92 -4.68 2.77
CA ARG A 135 3.77 -3.88 1.88
C ARG A 135 3.43 -4.02 0.41
N PHE A 136 3.10 -5.24 -0.05
CA PHE A 136 3.02 -5.56 -1.47
C PHE A 136 1.64 -6.01 -1.94
N ILE A 137 0.75 -6.42 -1.03
CA ILE A 137 -0.64 -6.63 -1.42
C ILE A 137 -1.30 -5.25 -1.45
N VAL A 138 -1.41 -4.70 -2.64
CA VAL A 138 -2.31 -3.57 -2.86
C VAL A 138 -3.71 -4.11 -2.62
N PRO A 139 -4.49 -3.55 -1.67
CA PRO A 139 -5.88 -3.93 -1.51
C PRO A 139 -6.54 -3.85 -2.88
N SER A 140 -7.21 -4.92 -3.30
CA SER A 140 -8.02 -4.89 -4.51
C SER A 140 -9.23 -3.99 -4.21
N TYR A 141 -9.03 -2.68 -4.38
CA TYR A 141 -10.13 -1.74 -4.25
C TYR A 141 -11.19 -2.03 -5.29
N THR A 142 -12.44 -2.02 -4.89
CA THR A 142 -13.58 -2.02 -5.80
C THR A 142 -13.59 -0.73 -6.63
N ALA A 143 -14.33 -0.71 -7.75
CA ALA A 143 -14.34 0.46 -8.63
C ALA A 143 -14.81 1.73 -7.90
N ASP A 144 -15.78 1.61 -6.98
CA ASP A 144 -16.26 2.71 -6.15
C ASP A 144 -15.21 3.18 -5.13
N GLU A 145 -14.46 2.26 -4.49
CA GLU A 145 -13.37 2.62 -3.60
C GLU A 145 -12.24 3.32 -4.36
N LYS A 146 -11.85 2.80 -5.53
CA LYS A 146 -10.87 3.46 -6.39
C LYS A 146 -11.36 4.85 -6.78
N PHE A 147 -12.60 4.96 -7.26
CA PHE A 147 -13.19 6.24 -7.64
C PHE A 147 -13.19 7.24 -6.48
N MET A 148 -13.46 6.81 -5.26
CA MET A 148 -13.47 7.69 -4.08
C MET A 148 -12.08 8.11 -3.62
N TYR A 149 -11.11 7.21 -3.57
CA TYR A 149 -9.84 7.42 -2.89
C TYR A 149 -8.66 7.78 -3.80
N TYR A 150 -8.74 7.48 -5.11
CA TYR A 150 -7.65 7.79 -6.04
C TYR A 150 -7.92 9.09 -6.81
N ASN A 151 -6.85 9.69 -7.35
CA ASN A 151 -6.99 10.79 -8.30
C ASN A 151 -7.60 10.28 -9.60
N LEU A 152 -8.49 11.06 -10.20
CA LEU A 152 -9.20 10.63 -11.43
C LEU A 152 -8.28 10.33 -12.61
N TRP A 153 -7.12 10.99 -12.70
CA TRP A 153 -6.14 10.75 -13.77
C TRP A 153 -5.32 9.46 -13.58
N ASP A 154 -5.34 8.86 -12.39
CA ASP A 154 -4.66 7.59 -12.11
C ASP A 154 -5.57 6.38 -12.39
N LEU A 155 -6.85 6.64 -12.72
CA LEU A 155 -7.88 5.61 -12.93
C LEU A 155 -8.03 5.26 -14.41
N GLN A 156 -8.35 3.99 -14.67
CA GLN A 156 -8.80 3.55 -15.99
C GLN A 156 -10.24 4.02 -16.25
N GLN A 157 -10.60 4.20 -17.52
CA GLN A 157 -11.95 4.63 -17.90
C GLN A 157 -13.04 3.71 -17.32
N SER A 158 -12.81 2.40 -17.31
CA SER A 158 -13.73 1.41 -16.74
C SER A 158 -13.92 1.60 -15.22
N ASP A 159 -12.85 1.91 -14.47
CA ASP A 159 -12.94 2.17 -13.03
C ASP A 159 -13.73 3.46 -12.74
N ILE A 160 -13.60 4.47 -13.63
CA ILE A 160 -14.37 5.72 -13.52
C ILE A 160 -15.86 5.45 -13.78
N GLU A 161 -16.20 4.74 -14.85
CA GLU A 161 -17.60 4.49 -15.23
C GLU A 161 -18.34 3.67 -14.17
N GLU A 162 -17.79 2.52 -13.77
CA GLU A 162 -18.40 1.64 -12.78
C GLU A 162 -18.40 2.27 -11.37
N GLY A 163 -17.28 2.87 -10.98
CA GLY A 163 -17.15 3.51 -9.66
C GLY A 163 -18.05 4.72 -9.50
N PHE A 164 -18.16 5.57 -10.55
CA PHE A 164 -19.03 6.75 -10.54
C PHE A 164 -20.49 6.37 -10.33
N GLU A 165 -21.01 5.39 -11.10
CA GLU A 165 -22.40 4.97 -10.99
C GLU A 165 -22.72 4.41 -9.60
N THR A 166 -21.82 3.56 -9.05
CA THR A 166 -21.97 2.98 -7.72
C THR A 166 -21.98 4.06 -6.65
N VAL A 167 -21.01 4.97 -6.67
CA VAL A 167 -20.90 6.07 -5.68
C VAL A 167 -22.08 7.04 -5.78
N LEU A 168 -22.55 7.32 -7.00
CA LEU A 168 -23.74 8.16 -7.19
C LEU A 168 -25.00 7.53 -6.58
N ASN A 169 -25.19 6.22 -6.76
CA ASN A 169 -26.27 5.47 -6.10
C ASN A 169 -26.13 5.46 -4.59
N MET A 170 -24.90 5.35 -4.05
CA MET A 170 -24.68 5.50 -2.60
C MET A 170 -25.08 6.89 -2.10
N ALA A 171 -24.78 7.96 -2.86
CA ALA A 171 -25.18 9.32 -2.52
C ALA A 171 -26.71 9.46 -2.49
N TYR A 172 -27.44 8.91 -3.48
CA TYR A 172 -28.90 8.95 -3.54
C TYR A 172 -29.56 8.22 -2.38
N ASN A 173 -28.95 7.16 -1.88
CA ASN A 173 -29.44 6.36 -0.76
C ASN A 173 -28.99 6.87 0.62
N GLY A 174 -28.20 7.94 0.67
CA GLY A 174 -27.67 8.49 1.92
C GLY A 174 -26.59 7.60 2.58
N ASN A 175 -25.86 6.80 1.80
CA ASN A 175 -24.83 5.89 2.29
C ASN A 175 -23.42 6.52 2.27
N LEU A 176 -23.26 7.72 1.72
CA LEU A 176 -21.99 8.47 1.78
C LEU A 176 -21.92 9.31 3.04
N THR A 177 -20.75 9.38 3.65
CA THR A 177 -20.45 10.37 4.70
C THR A 177 -20.47 11.78 4.11
N ARG A 178 -20.52 12.80 4.99
CA ARG A 178 -20.49 14.22 4.56
C ARG A 178 -19.25 14.53 3.74
N ASP A 179 -18.08 14.06 4.17
CA ASP A 179 -16.82 14.27 3.47
C ASP A 179 -16.80 13.57 2.12
N GLN A 180 -17.24 12.31 2.06
CA GLN A 180 -17.35 11.58 0.80
C GLN A 180 -18.33 12.24 -0.17
N LEU A 181 -19.44 12.80 0.32
CA LEU A 181 -20.37 13.52 -0.53
C LEU A 181 -19.78 14.81 -1.10
N ILE A 182 -19.00 15.56 -0.30
CA ILE A 182 -18.28 16.73 -0.78
C ILE A 182 -17.23 16.35 -1.82
N ASP A 183 -16.46 15.29 -1.56
CA ASP A 183 -15.46 14.80 -2.52
C ASP A 183 -16.10 14.35 -3.83
N LEU A 184 -17.27 13.71 -3.78
CA LEU A 184 -18.03 13.38 -4.98
C LEU A 184 -18.44 14.62 -5.76
N LEU A 185 -18.96 15.68 -5.09
CA LEU A 185 -19.31 16.93 -5.75
C LEU A 185 -18.12 17.58 -6.45
N LYS A 186 -16.94 17.56 -5.82
CA LYS A 186 -15.68 18.05 -6.43
C LYS A 186 -15.29 17.24 -7.65
N LYS A 187 -15.38 15.92 -7.58
CA LYS A 187 -15.06 15.04 -8.71
C LYS A 187 -16.02 15.25 -9.88
N ILE A 188 -17.31 15.43 -9.63
CA ILE A 188 -18.30 15.76 -10.67
C ILE A 188 -17.93 17.08 -11.36
N HIS A 189 -17.67 18.13 -10.56
CA HIS A 189 -17.24 19.43 -11.08
C HIS A 189 -15.96 19.32 -11.93
N TYR A 190 -14.98 18.58 -11.42
CA TYR A 190 -13.73 18.32 -12.13
C TYR A 190 -13.97 17.67 -13.50
N LEU A 191 -14.71 16.56 -13.54
CA LEU A 191 -15.02 15.84 -14.77
C LEU A 191 -15.71 16.75 -15.80
N ARG A 192 -16.68 17.58 -15.36
CA ARG A 192 -17.36 18.54 -16.23
C ARG A 192 -16.43 19.64 -16.73
N THR A 193 -15.59 20.18 -15.86
CA THR A 193 -14.63 21.26 -16.19
C THR A 193 -13.67 20.82 -17.30
N TYR A 194 -13.23 19.56 -17.26
CA TYR A 194 -12.34 19.00 -18.28
C TYR A 194 -13.09 18.33 -19.44
N SER A 195 -14.39 18.58 -19.58
CA SER A 195 -15.23 18.05 -20.67
C SER A 195 -15.23 16.53 -20.76
N VAL A 196 -15.03 15.85 -19.64
CA VAL A 196 -15.17 14.40 -19.56
C VAL A 196 -16.66 14.06 -19.51
N THR A 197 -17.11 13.21 -20.40
CA THR A 197 -18.51 12.76 -20.41
C THR A 197 -18.79 11.96 -19.14
N LEU A 198 -19.75 12.41 -18.33
CA LEU A 198 -20.17 11.67 -17.17
C LEU A 198 -20.85 10.36 -17.60
N PRO A 199 -20.57 9.24 -16.93
CA PRO A 199 -21.16 7.93 -17.25
C PRO A 199 -22.69 7.92 -17.17
N CYS A 200 -23.28 8.74 -16.28
CA CYS A 200 -24.71 8.88 -16.12
C CYS A 200 -25.08 10.30 -15.66
N ASN A 201 -26.38 10.63 -15.77
CA ASN A 201 -26.89 11.93 -15.34
C ASN A 201 -26.89 12.07 -13.80
N VAL A 202 -26.44 13.23 -13.32
CA VAL A 202 -26.42 13.58 -11.90
C VAL A 202 -27.72 14.27 -11.51
N ASP A 203 -28.42 13.77 -10.49
CA ASP A 203 -29.61 14.36 -9.90
C ASP A 203 -29.29 14.90 -8.50
N TYR A 204 -28.97 16.19 -8.41
CA TYR A 204 -28.64 16.83 -7.14
C TYR A 204 -29.81 16.87 -6.15
N THR A 205 -31.06 16.77 -6.63
CA THR A 205 -32.25 16.69 -5.76
C THR A 205 -32.29 15.35 -5.04
N LYS A 206 -31.99 14.25 -5.76
CA LYS A 206 -31.87 12.93 -5.14
C LYS A 206 -30.72 12.87 -4.13
N MET A 207 -29.55 13.44 -4.46
CA MET A 207 -28.43 13.52 -3.53
C MET A 207 -28.81 14.27 -2.25
N LYS A 208 -29.52 15.40 -2.39
CA LYS A 208 -30.02 16.19 -1.24
C LYS A 208 -30.96 15.37 -0.36
N ASN A 209 -31.88 14.63 -0.96
CA ASN A 209 -32.80 13.76 -0.22
C ASN A 209 -32.05 12.63 0.50
N GLY A 210 -31.05 12.04 -0.14
CA GLY A 210 -30.16 11.07 0.47
C GLY A 210 -29.41 11.65 1.67
N PHE A 211 -28.84 12.83 1.53
CA PHE A 211 -28.18 13.53 2.64
C PHE A 211 -29.13 13.84 3.79
N GLU A 212 -30.35 14.31 3.54
CA GLU A 212 -31.34 14.58 4.60
C GLU A 212 -31.73 13.29 5.35
N SER A 213 -31.86 12.17 4.65
CA SER A 213 -32.09 10.87 5.28
C SER A 213 -30.93 10.48 6.21
N ARG A 214 -29.68 10.66 5.75
CA ARG A 214 -28.49 10.40 6.56
C ARG A 214 -28.39 11.34 7.76
N LYS A 215 -28.64 12.64 7.57
CA LYS A 215 -28.66 13.66 8.61
C LYS A 215 -29.63 13.28 9.75
N THR A 216 -30.81 12.75 9.41
CA THR A 216 -31.77 12.27 10.40
C THR A 216 -31.19 11.10 11.21
N LYS A 217 -30.50 10.16 10.57
CA LYS A 217 -29.84 9.04 11.26
C LYS A 217 -28.73 9.52 12.19
N ILE A 218 -27.92 10.50 11.77
CA ILE A 218 -26.89 11.11 12.63
C ILE A 218 -27.53 11.77 13.86
N LEU A 219 -28.57 12.56 13.68
CA LEU A 219 -29.27 13.23 14.77
C LEU A 219 -29.96 12.26 15.73
N ASN A 220 -30.39 11.11 15.25
CA ASN A 220 -30.96 10.03 16.06
C ASN A 220 -29.88 9.11 16.68
N PHE A 221 -28.61 9.42 16.52
CA PHE A 221 -27.48 8.60 17.00
C PHE A 221 -27.43 7.18 16.43
N GLU A 222 -28.06 6.92 15.28
CA GLU A 222 -28.02 5.62 14.61
C GLU A 222 -26.66 5.38 13.96
N ILE A 223 -25.99 6.45 13.50
CA ILE A 223 -24.66 6.43 12.91
C ILE A 223 -23.80 7.56 13.47
N THR A 224 -22.49 7.30 13.55
CA THR A 224 -21.48 8.32 13.89
C THR A 224 -20.58 8.57 12.68
N GLU A 225 -20.18 9.81 12.47
CA GLU A 225 -19.23 10.20 11.45
C GLU A 225 -18.02 10.90 12.06
N PRO A 226 -16.80 10.68 11.51
CA PRO A 226 -15.61 11.38 11.96
C PRO A 226 -15.76 12.89 11.70
N LYS A 227 -15.37 13.70 12.69
CA LYS A 227 -15.40 15.15 12.59
C LYS A 227 -14.17 15.63 11.84
N ARG A 228 -14.30 15.89 10.55
CA ARG A 228 -13.27 16.56 9.74
C ARG A 228 -13.83 17.87 9.20
N ARG A 229 -13.06 18.95 9.31
CA ARG A 229 -13.36 20.19 8.61
C ARG A 229 -12.86 20.04 7.17
N THR A 230 -13.77 19.83 6.24
CA THR A 230 -13.45 19.91 4.80
C THR A 230 -13.38 21.37 4.38
N TYR A 231 -12.18 21.83 4.04
CA TYR A 231 -11.98 23.14 3.40
C TYR A 231 -12.19 22.94 1.89
N THR A 232 -13.40 23.27 1.43
CA THR A 232 -13.75 23.25 0.01
C THR A 232 -14.35 24.62 -0.32
N GLU A 233 -13.94 25.21 -1.41
CA GLU A 233 -14.52 26.47 -1.90
C GLU A 233 -15.70 26.17 -2.83
N LYS A 234 -16.69 27.09 -2.90
CA LYS A 234 -17.82 26.96 -3.82
C LYS A 234 -17.38 26.90 -5.29
N SER A 235 -16.27 27.55 -5.64
CA SER A 235 -15.68 27.51 -6.97
C SER A 235 -15.23 26.13 -7.43
N GLU A 236 -15.09 25.16 -6.50
CA GLU A 236 -14.71 23.77 -6.78
C GLU A 236 -15.93 22.85 -6.96
N ILE A 237 -17.14 23.40 -7.06
CA ILE A 237 -18.41 22.66 -7.10
C ILE A 237 -19.33 23.29 -8.16
N ASP A 238 -20.13 22.49 -8.82
CA ASP A 238 -21.13 22.95 -9.78
C ASP A 238 -22.18 23.86 -9.12
N GLU A 239 -22.63 24.92 -9.81
CA GLU A 239 -23.64 25.86 -9.29
C GLU A 239 -24.96 25.13 -8.94
N GLU A 240 -25.34 24.12 -9.68
CA GLU A 240 -26.52 23.29 -9.43
C GLU A 240 -26.45 22.54 -8.10
N ALA A 241 -25.22 22.29 -7.56
CA ALA A 241 -24.98 21.61 -6.30
C ALA A 241 -24.88 22.57 -5.09
N TYR A 242 -24.85 23.87 -5.29
CA TYR A 242 -24.66 24.85 -4.20
C TYR A 242 -25.66 24.68 -3.05
N SER A 243 -26.93 24.42 -3.36
CA SER A 243 -27.96 24.23 -2.35
C SER A 243 -27.70 23.00 -1.47
N LEU A 244 -27.18 21.92 -2.03
CA LEU A 244 -26.76 20.71 -1.31
C LEU A 244 -25.51 21.00 -0.47
N TYR A 245 -24.51 21.62 -1.06
CA TYR A 245 -23.28 21.98 -0.37
C TYR A 245 -23.52 22.90 0.85
N ASP A 246 -24.32 23.94 0.68
CA ASP A 246 -24.69 24.85 1.78
C ASP A 246 -25.44 24.13 2.89
N ASN A 247 -26.27 23.14 2.54
CA ASN A 247 -26.98 22.31 3.51
C ASN A 247 -26.01 21.44 4.33
N ILE A 248 -25.01 20.85 3.70
CA ILE A 248 -23.95 20.08 4.37
C ILE A 248 -23.16 20.99 5.32
N LYS A 249 -22.70 22.13 4.86
CA LYS A 249 -21.91 23.10 5.65
C LYS A 249 -22.70 23.65 6.85
N ASN A 250 -23.98 23.97 6.66
CA ASN A 250 -24.85 24.43 7.73
C ASN A 250 -25.10 23.34 8.79
N PHE A 251 -25.19 22.09 8.36
CA PHE A 251 -25.31 20.95 9.27
C PHE A 251 -24.03 20.79 10.10
N ASP A 252 -22.87 20.83 9.47
CA ASP A 252 -21.58 20.76 10.15
C ASP A 252 -21.42 21.86 11.20
N SER A 253 -21.75 23.10 10.84
CA SER A 253 -21.66 24.24 11.77
C SER A 253 -22.56 24.06 13.00
N LYS A 254 -23.75 23.47 12.83
CA LYS A 254 -24.66 23.18 13.95
C LYS A 254 -24.11 22.05 14.83
N MET A 255 -23.53 21.01 14.24
CA MET A 255 -22.94 19.90 15.01
C MET A 255 -21.76 20.37 15.85
N TYR A 256 -20.92 21.27 15.34
CA TYR A 256 -19.83 21.90 16.11
C TYR A 256 -20.32 22.82 17.24
N ALA A 257 -21.44 23.51 17.04
CA ALA A 257 -22.01 24.41 18.04
C ALA A 257 -22.71 23.69 19.20
N LEU A 258 -23.17 22.45 19.01
CA LEU A 258 -23.80 21.64 20.05
C LEU A 258 -22.80 20.99 21.01
N GLU A 259 -21.51 21.08 20.71
CA GLU A 259 -20.41 20.45 21.45
C GLU A 259 -19.47 21.43 22.16
N ALA A 260 -19.64 22.74 21.91
CA ALA A 260 -18.92 23.83 22.57
C ALA A 260 -19.71 24.32 23.79
#